data_d35f8d515cc5e9c63e23c04738bf42fb
#
_entry.id   d35f8d515cc5e9c63e23c04738bf42fb
#
_cell.length_a   1.000
_cell.length_b   1.000
_cell.length_c   1.000
_cell.angle_alpha   90.00
_cell.angle_beta   90.00
_cell.angle_gamma   90.00
#
_symmetry.space_group_name_H-M   'P 1'
#
loop_
_entity.id
_entity.type
_entity.pdbx_description
1 polymer ?
#
loop_
_entity_poly.entity_id
_entity_poly.type
_entity_poly.pdbx_seq_one_letter_code
_entity_poly.pdbx_strand_id
1 'polypeptide(L)'
;MRFFRRALVGLVLAALTVGLLAMAGLTLRQAVQDNIAARSAPPPVRERVFTANVVMAEASEVTPRMTVYGEVRSRRTLELRSPRAGRVVDLAPGFEDGARVSAGQVLWRLDPADATAQRDLARADLARTEAEEREAGRGLVIARDDLAAAEAQAALRAQAMVRQTDLRARGVGTDAAVETAALAQSSADQAVLSRRAALAQAEARLDQAGVARDRQRIVLAEAERALAETVVRAQFDGILDGANLVPGRILSGNERVADLIDPTALEVAVRLSTAQYGRLLDGAGGLAPLPVTVTLDVAGAEIAAQGRLARASAAVGAGQTGRLVFAALDSGAAGLRPGDLVALPLAQPPLPAPVGPPATALGADGAVLALGPEDRLQSVQATLIRRQEDSVILAAEGIAGREIVTERSPLLGAGIRVRPMRGADAPEAAAEQAAAEFVTLTPERRAALVAQVEGNARLPSEVKARILAQLAEDRVPAQVVARLEARGGG
;
A
#
# COMPACT_ATOMS: atom_id res chain seq x y z
N MET A 1 130.83 -10.83 20.67
CA MET A 1 129.71 -11.27 19.73
C MET A 1 128.50 -11.84 20.41
N ARG A 2 128.28 -11.78 21.74
CA ARG A 2 127.07 -12.31 22.40
C ARG A 2 125.97 -11.26 22.60
N PHE A 3 126.31 -9.99 22.53
CA PHE A 3 125.34 -8.88 22.77
C PHE A 3 124.49 -8.59 21.54
N PHE A 4 125.05 -8.64 20.37
CA PHE A 4 124.39 -8.40 19.08
C PHE A 4 123.26 -9.46 18.77
N ARG A 5 123.47 -10.71 19.16
CA ARG A 5 122.48 -11.82 18.95
C ARG A 5 121.26 -11.63 19.88
N ARG A 6 121.46 -11.06 21.14
CA ARG A 6 120.28 -10.87 22.01
C ARG A 6 119.51 -9.65 21.61
N ALA A 7 120.13 -8.61 21.05
CA ALA A 7 119.44 -7.41 20.57
C ALA A 7 118.61 -7.76 19.29
N LEU A 8 119.12 -8.60 18.42
CA LEU A 8 118.43 -9.05 17.17
C LEU A 8 117.23 -9.94 17.49
N VAL A 9 117.30 -10.83 18.53
CA VAL A 9 116.22 -11.65 18.97
C VAL A 9 115.11 -10.79 19.63
N GLY A 10 115.48 -9.76 20.38
CA GLY A 10 114.54 -8.80 21.00
C GLY A 10 113.80 -7.99 19.95
N LEU A 11 114.49 -7.61 18.84
CA LEU A 11 113.89 -6.83 17.79
C LEU A 11 112.89 -7.68 16.92
N VAL A 12 113.30 -8.98 16.67
CA VAL A 12 112.37 -9.92 15.99
C VAL A 12 111.17 -10.26 16.80
N LEU A 13 111.28 -10.42 18.15
CA LEU A 13 110.15 -10.60 19.07
C LEU A 13 109.23 -9.38 19.08
N ALA A 14 109.87 -8.16 19.16
CA ALA A 14 109.10 -6.92 19.12
C ALA A 14 108.32 -6.73 17.80
N ALA A 15 108.99 -7.08 16.63
CA ALA A 15 108.34 -7.01 15.36
C ALA A 15 107.20 -8.04 15.24
N LEU A 16 107.39 -9.25 15.82
CA LEU A 16 106.32 -10.29 15.82
C LEU A 16 105.14 -9.91 16.67
N THR A 17 105.37 -9.28 17.85
CA THR A 17 104.32 -8.81 18.70
C THR A 17 103.52 -7.66 18.08
N VAL A 18 104.21 -6.70 17.43
CA VAL A 18 103.55 -5.62 16.71
C VAL A 18 102.73 -6.19 15.47
N GLY A 19 103.29 -7.19 14.77
CA GLY A 19 102.59 -7.86 13.68
C GLY A 19 101.33 -8.58 14.14
N LEU A 20 101.38 -9.31 15.28
CA LEU A 20 100.22 -9.97 15.87
C LEU A 20 99.21 -8.98 16.34
N LEU A 21 99.62 -7.86 16.98
CA LEU A 21 98.69 -6.79 17.41
C LEU A 21 98.03 -6.09 16.20
N ALA A 22 98.77 -5.86 15.13
CA ALA A 22 98.21 -5.28 13.91
C ALA A 22 97.20 -6.27 13.24
N MET A 23 97.53 -7.56 13.25
CA MET A 23 96.59 -8.59 12.72
C MET A 23 95.35 -8.74 13.58
N ALA A 24 95.47 -8.69 14.94
CA ALA A 24 94.37 -8.71 15.81
C ALA A 24 93.47 -7.44 15.67
N GLY A 25 94.11 -6.29 15.43
CA GLY A 25 93.44 -5.02 15.16
C GLY A 25 92.63 -5.05 13.83
N LEU A 26 93.22 -5.64 12.81
CA LEU A 26 92.54 -5.81 11.53
C LEU A 26 91.33 -6.77 11.62
N THR A 27 91.52 -7.92 12.30
CA THR A 27 90.39 -8.89 12.50
C THR A 27 89.30 -8.31 13.37
N LEU A 28 89.61 -7.54 14.43
CA LEU A 28 88.63 -6.84 15.27
C LEU A 28 87.89 -5.79 14.45
N ARG A 29 88.60 -5.04 13.59
CA ARG A 29 87.98 -4.02 12.73
C ARG A 29 87.04 -4.66 11.71
N GLN A 30 87.43 -5.79 11.10
CA GLN A 30 86.53 -6.54 10.21
C GLN A 30 85.34 -7.10 10.91
N ALA A 31 85.49 -7.73 12.08
CA ALA A 31 84.40 -8.25 12.87
C ALA A 31 83.43 -7.14 13.34
N VAL A 32 83.90 -5.94 13.65
CA VAL A 32 83.05 -4.80 13.99
C VAL A 32 82.34 -4.26 12.73
N GLN A 33 82.99 -4.20 11.59
CA GLN A 33 82.36 -3.78 10.35
C GLN A 33 81.31 -4.76 9.91
N ASP A 34 81.55 -6.07 9.98
CA ASP A 34 80.58 -7.12 9.65
C ASP A 34 79.40 -7.09 10.61
N ASN A 35 79.61 -6.80 11.90
CA ASN A 35 78.55 -6.67 12.90
C ASN A 35 77.68 -5.41 12.71
N ILE A 36 78.29 -4.32 12.22
CA ILE A 36 77.57 -3.07 11.89
C ILE A 36 76.79 -3.28 10.60
N ALA A 37 77.36 -3.94 9.60
CA ALA A 37 76.66 -4.30 8.34
C ALA A 37 75.50 -5.26 8.57
N ALA A 38 75.66 -6.24 9.45
CA ALA A 38 74.58 -7.15 9.82
C ALA A 38 73.44 -6.48 10.62
N ARG A 39 73.75 -5.43 11.38
CA ARG A 39 72.72 -4.65 12.10
C ARG A 39 72.02 -3.63 11.21
N SER A 40 72.58 -3.25 10.08
CA SER A 40 72.02 -2.27 9.14
C SER A 40 71.17 -2.89 8.06
N ALA A 41 71.05 -4.20 7.99
CA ALA A 41 70.08 -4.86 7.11
C ALA A 41 68.67 -4.70 7.75
N PRO A 42 67.70 -4.00 7.11
CA PRO A 42 66.34 -3.96 7.60
C PRO A 42 65.82 -5.40 7.67
N PRO A 43 65.13 -5.78 8.78
CA PRO A 43 64.52 -7.13 8.85
C PRO A 43 63.60 -7.30 7.68
N PRO A 44 63.52 -8.51 7.06
CA PRO A 44 62.59 -8.75 5.98
C PRO A 44 61.19 -8.39 6.44
N VAL A 45 60.59 -7.39 5.80
CA VAL A 45 59.23 -6.94 6.11
C VAL A 45 58.35 -8.16 5.72
N ARG A 46 57.95 -8.92 6.75
CA ARG A 46 56.94 -9.95 6.59
C ARG A 46 55.63 -9.24 6.31
N GLU A 47 55.21 -9.26 5.08
CA GLU A 47 53.91 -8.72 4.69
C GLU A 47 52.83 -9.45 5.51
N ARG A 48 52.04 -8.68 6.28
CA ARG A 48 50.93 -9.28 7.03
C ARG A 48 49.84 -9.63 6.07
N VAL A 49 49.54 -10.92 5.96
CA VAL A 49 48.43 -11.43 5.18
C VAL A 49 47.22 -11.58 6.11
N PHE A 50 46.14 -10.92 5.78
CA PHE A 50 44.89 -11.00 6.52
C PHE A 50 43.95 -11.98 5.84
N THR A 51 43.09 -12.66 6.58
CA THR A 51 41.99 -13.45 6.02
C THR A 51 40.80 -12.53 5.75
N ALA A 52 40.15 -12.69 4.59
CA ALA A 52 38.98 -11.95 4.22
C ALA A 52 37.94 -12.89 3.59
N ASN A 53 36.70 -12.83 4.05
CA ASN A 53 35.58 -13.53 3.41
C ASN A 53 35.27 -12.82 2.08
N VAL A 54 35.20 -13.60 1.02
CA VAL A 54 34.90 -13.08 -0.31
C VAL A 54 33.71 -13.79 -0.92
N VAL A 55 32.96 -13.04 -1.75
CA VAL A 55 31.84 -13.55 -2.53
C VAL A 55 32.00 -13.10 -3.98
N MET A 56 31.65 -13.98 -4.92
CA MET A 56 31.62 -13.64 -6.34
C MET A 56 30.49 -12.62 -6.58
N ALA A 57 30.84 -11.50 -7.19
CA ALA A 57 29.90 -10.46 -7.57
C ALA A 57 29.23 -10.82 -8.89
N GLU A 58 28.24 -11.72 -8.85
CA GLU A 58 27.50 -12.13 -10.04
C GLU A 58 26.44 -11.09 -10.39
N ALA A 59 26.44 -10.66 -11.65
CA ALA A 59 25.38 -9.81 -12.18
C ALA A 59 24.16 -10.68 -12.48
N SER A 60 23.09 -10.46 -11.76
CA SER A 60 21.81 -11.17 -11.92
C SER A 60 20.64 -10.20 -11.96
N GLU A 61 19.53 -10.61 -12.55
CA GLU A 61 18.29 -9.83 -12.46
C GLU A 61 17.79 -9.83 -11.02
N VAL A 62 17.66 -8.67 -10.44
CA VAL A 62 17.17 -8.49 -9.06
C VAL A 62 15.89 -7.69 -9.06
N THR A 63 14.85 -8.22 -8.42
CA THR A 63 13.60 -7.51 -8.15
C THR A 63 13.65 -6.90 -6.76
N PRO A 64 13.95 -5.60 -6.63
CA PRO A 64 14.01 -4.96 -5.33
C PRO A 64 12.65 -4.95 -4.65
N ARG A 65 12.62 -5.10 -3.34
CA ARG A 65 11.41 -5.00 -2.52
C ARG A 65 11.45 -3.75 -1.66
N MET A 66 10.31 -3.17 -1.40
CA MET A 66 10.15 -2.11 -0.40
C MET A 66 8.91 -2.39 0.43
N THR A 67 9.02 -2.31 1.73
CA THR A 67 7.87 -2.39 2.62
C THR A 67 7.32 -0.99 2.85
N VAL A 68 6.04 -0.83 2.64
CA VAL A 68 5.30 0.41 2.92
C VAL A 68 4.10 0.10 3.78
N TYR A 69 3.60 1.11 4.49
CA TYR A 69 2.46 0.95 5.39
C TYR A 69 1.28 1.73 4.84
N GLY A 70 0.09 1.19 5.01
CA GLY A 70 -1.15 1.79 4.54
C GLY A 70 -2.31 1.47 5.45
N GLU A 71 -3.37 2.24 5.31
CA GLU A 71 -4.62 2.09 6.03
C GLU A 71 -5.65 1.38 5.16
N VAL A 72 -6.28 0.35 5.69
CA VAL A 72 -7.39 -0.35 5.02
C VAL A 72 -8.61 0.57 5.01
N ARG A 73 -9.26 0.69 3.87
CA ARG A 73 -10.49 1.47 3.69
C ARG A 73 -11.49 0.69 2.85
N SER A 74 -12.77 0.92 3.08
CA SER A 74 -13.77 0.46 2.14
C SER A 74 -13.93 1.47 0.99
N ARG A 75 -14.02 0.99 -0.24
CA ARG A 75 -14.36 1.81 -1.41
C ARG A 75 -15.82 2.22 -1.43
N ARG A 76 -16.66 1.55 -0.64
CA ARG A 76 -18.10 1.75 -0.61
C ARG A 76 -18.57 1.91 0.82
N THR A 77 -18.55 3.15 1.27
CA THR A 77 -19.11 3.56 2.56
C THR A 77 -20.24 4.53 2.30
N LEU A 78 -21.41 4.30 2.91
CA LEU A 78 -22.59 5.14 2.81
C LEU A 78 -22.97 5.66 4.18
N GLU A 79 -22.94 6.97 4.35
CA GLU A 79 -23.54 7.59 5.53
C GLU A 79 -25.07 7.42 5.51
N LEU A 80 -25.59 6.67 6.45
CA LEU A 80 -27.02 6.51 6.64
C LEU A 80 -27.57 7.74 7.37
N ARG A 81 -28.31 8.55 6.64
CA ARG A 81 -28.92 9.77 7.16
C ARG A 81 -30.43 9.63 7.16
N SER A 82 -31.09 10.26 8.13
CA SER A 82 -32.57 10.33 8.16
C SER A 82 -33.04 11.24 7.03
N PRO A 83 -33.84 10.75 6.08
CA PRO A 83 -34.32 11.60 4.97
C PRO A 83 -35.33 12.63 5.44
N ARG A 84 -35.98 12.41 6.59
CA ARG A 84 -37.00 13.29 7.17
C ARG A 84 -36.84 13.40 8.67
N ALA A 85 -37.41 14.49 9.24
CA ALA A 85 -37.58 14.58 10.65
C ALA A 85 -38.77 13.69 11.11
N GLY A 86 -38.63 13.06 12.26
CA GLY A 86 -39.65 12.21 12.82
C GLY A 86 -39.20 11.39 14.02
N ARG A 87 -40.17 10.81 14.73
CA ARG A 87 -39.90 9.89 15.84
C ARG A 87 -39.62 8.48 15.30
N VAL A 88 -38.61 7.82 15.81
CA VAL A 88 -38.34 6.41 15.51
C VAL A 88 -39.35 5.54 16.26
N VAL A 89 -40.15 4.78 15.53
CA VAL A 89 -41.18 3.88 16.10
C VAL A 89 -40.74 2.43 16.07
N ASP A 90 -39.90 2.05 15.12
CA ASP A 90 -39.44 0.70 14.95
C ASP A 90 -37.95 0.69 14.49
N LEU A 91 -37.19 -0.30 14.95
CA LEU A 91 -35.77 -0.47 14.69
C LEU A 91 -35.51 -1.92 14.32
N ALA A 92 -34.67 -2.15 13.35
CA ALA A 92 -34.26 -3.51 12.97
C ALA A 92 -33.70 -4.28 14.17
N PRO A 93 -34.06 -5.54 14.37
CA PRO A 93 -33.43 -6.38 15.39
C PRO A 93 -31.89 -6.39 15.17
N GLY A 94 -31.15 -6.09 16.25
CA GLY A 94 -29.67 -6.03 16.18
C GLY A 94 -29.13 -4.82 15.42
N PHE A 95 -29.86 -3.68 15.36
CA PHE A 95 -29.34 -2.41 14.84
C PHE A 95 -28.33 -1.85 15.86
N GLU A 96 -27.11 -2.32 15.78
CA GLU A 96 -26.02 -1.95 16.67
C GLU A 96 -24.70 -1.90 15.88
N ASP A 97 -23.69 -1.39 16.51
CA ASP A 97 -22.37 -1.28 15.93
C ASP A 97 -21.78 -2.66 15.59
N GLY A 98 -21.26 -2.83 14.39
CA GLY A 98 -20.75 -4.12 13.89
C GLY A 98 -21.83 -5.07 13.35
N ALA A 99 -23.11 -4.71 13.37
CA ALA A 99 -24.18 -5.56 12.85
C ALA A 99 -24.13 -5.71 11.33
N ARG A 100 -24.38 -6.92 10.85
CA ARG A 100 -24.52 -7.21 9.42
C ARG A 100 -25.94 -7.00 8.95
N VAL A 101 -26.07 -6.31 7.83
CA VAL A 101 -27.38 -6.03 7.19
C VAL A 101 -27.32 -6.42 5.72
N SER A 102 -28.47 -6.82 5.19
CA SER A 102 -28.64 -7.18 3.78
C SER A 102 -29.30 -6.07 2.98
N ALA A 103 -29.02 -5.99 1.68
CA ALA A 103 -29.66 -5.05 0.77
C ALA A 103 -31.17 -5.14 0.86
N GLY A 104 -31.86 -3.97 0.95
CA GLY A 104 -33.31 -3.90 1.10
C GLY A 104 -33.85 -4.16 2.50
N GLN A 105 -33.03 -4.63 3.45
CA GLN A 105 -33.43 -4.79 4.85
C GLN A 105 -33.86 -3.45 5.45
N VAL A 106 -35.02 -3.42 6.14
CA VAL A 106 -35.45 -2.23 6.88
C VAL A 106 -34.51 -2.01 8.06
N LEU A 107 -33.97 -0.82 8.16
CA LEU A 107 -33.07 -0.44 9.25
C LEU A 107 -33.84 0.24 10.39
N TRP A 108 -34.66 1.22 10.06
CA TRP A 108 -35.58 1.87 11.02
C TRP A 108 -36.80 2.41 10.32
N ARG A 109 -37.84 2.68 11.10
CA ARG A 109 -39.10 3.34 10.69
C ARG A 109 -39.34 4.58 11.52
N LEU A 110 -39.65 5.65 10.84
CA LEU A 110 -40.20 6.84 11.48
C LEU A 110 -41.71 6.70 11.63
N ASP A 111 -42.34 7.48 12.54
CA ASP A 111 -43.77 7.54 12.67
C ASP A 111 -44.41 7.98 11.35
N PRO A 112 -45.26 7.14 10.72
CA PRO A 112 -45.83 7.43 9.41
C PRO A 112 -47.15 8.24 9.50
N ALA A 113 -47.64 8.55 10.71
CA ALA A 113 -48.98 9.11 10.90
C ALA A 113 -49.23 10.38 10.08
N ASP A 114 -48.31 11.36 10.19
CA ASP A 114 -48.43 12.63 9.48
C ASP A 114 -48.29 12.46 7.96
N ALA A 115 -47.33 11.66 7.52
CA ALA A 115 -47.11 11.38 6.10
C ALA A 115 -48.27 10.60 5.48
N THR A 116 -48.87 9.68 6.24
CA THR A 116 -50.08 8.95 5.82
C THR A 116 -51.26 9.89 5.66
N ALA A 117 -51.51 10.79 6.66
CA ALA A 117 -52.56 11.78 6.58
C ALA A 117 -52.40 12.74 5.38
N GLN A 118 -51.19 13.20 5.12
CA GLN A 118 -50.85 14.04 3.94
C GLN A 118 -51.15 13.32 2.63
N ARG A 119 -50.70 12.04 2.49
CA ARG A 119 -50.98 11.23 1.32
C ARG A 119 -52.48 11.04 1.09
N ASP A 120 -53.24 10.76 2.16
CA ASP A 120 -54.68 10.51 2.06
C ASP A 120 -55.43 11.78 1.67
N LEU A 121 -55.04 12.95 2.20
CA LEU A 121 -55.57 14.25 1.81
C LEU A 121 -55.28 14.53 0.32
N ALA A 122 -54.05 14.38 -0.11
CA ALA A 122 -53.67 14.57 -1.53
C ALA A 122 -54.42 13.62 -2.48
N ARG A 123 -54.69 12.37 -2.04
CA ARG A 123 -55.50 11.41 -2.78
C ARG A 123 -56.95 11.85 -2.91
N ALA A 124 -57.52 12.38 -1.84
CA ALA A 124 -58.90 12.91 -1.87
C ALA A 124 -59.01 14.12 -2.81
N ASP A 125 -58.04 15.05 -2.76
CA ASP A 125 -57.99 16.19 -3.66
C ASP A 125 -57.83 15.77 -5.13
N LEU A 126 -57.02 14.78 -5.42
CA LEU A 126 -56.92 14.22 -6.80
C LEU A 126 -58.27 13.65 -7.24
N ALA A 127 -58.93 12.87 -6.40
CA ALA A 127 -60.25 12.30 -6.72
C ALA A 127 -61.30 13.38 -7.02
N ARG A 128 -61.26 14.53 -6.31
CA ARG A 128 -62.08 15.70 -6.55
C ARG A 128 -61.82 16.31 -7.92
N THR A 129 -60.53 16.57 -8.25
CA THR A 129 -60.18 17.19 -9.56
C THR A 129 -60.44 16.25 -10.74
N GLU A 130 -60.29 14.92 -10.57
CA GLU A 130 -60.72 13.94 -11.56
C GLU A 130 -62.26 13.95 -11.79
N ALA A 131 -63.04 14.18 -10.72
CA ALA A 131 -64.48 14.32 -10.90
C ALA A 131 -64.86 15.59 -11.68
N GLU A 132 -64.18 16.71 -11.37
CA GLU A 132 -64.32 17.99 -12.09
C GLU A 132 -63.95 17.84 -13.61
N GLU A 133 -62.88 17.12 -13.91
CA GLU A 133 -62.50 16.85 -15.30
C GLU A 133 -63.56 15.99 -16.05
N ARG A 134 -64.08 14.91 -15.38
CA ARG A 134 -65.20 14.15 -15.92
C ARG A 134 -66.45 14.96 -16.17
N GLU A 135 -66.76 15.94 -15.29
CA GLU A 135 -67.88 16.87 -15.47
C GLU A 135 -67.64 17.81 -16.66
N ALA A 136 -66.46 18.42 -16.75
CA ALA A 136 -66.09 19.22 -17.92
C ALA A 136 -66.14 18.43 -19.25
N GLY A 137 -65.70 17.17 -19.21
CA GLY A 137 -65.82 16.24 -20.38
C GLY A 137 -67.26 16.00 -20.78
N ARG A 138 -68.19 15.78 -19.84
CA ARG A 138 -69.62 15.69 -20.14
C ARG A 138 -70.18 16.97 -20.72
N GLY A 139 -69.73 18.14 -20.18
CA GLY A 139 -70.16 19.44 -20.69
C GLY A 139 -69.66 19.66 -22.13
N LEU A 140 -68.50 19.21 -22.49
CA LEU A 140 -67.98 19.24 -23.88
C LEU A 140 -68.84 18.39 -24.84
N VAL A 141 -69.24 17.19 -24.44
CA VAL A 141 -70.16 16.34 -25.29
C VAL A 141 -71.44 17.07 -25.55
N ILE A 142 -72.10 17.66 -24.51
CA ILE A 142 -73.36 18.42 -24.67
C ILE A 142 -73.15 19.58 -25.64
N ALA A 143 -72.06 20.36 -25.49
CA ALA A 143 -71.79 21.51 -26.36
C ALA A 143 -71.57 21.12 -27.84
N ARG A 144 -70.98 19.93 -28.11
CA ARG A 144 -70.83 19.36 -29.45
C ARG A 144 -72.18 18.96 -30.05
N ASP A 145 -73.04 18.33 -29.28
CA ASP A 145 -74.37 17.92 -29.71
C ASP A 145 -75.26 19.12 -30.01
N ASP A 146 -75.18 20.16 -29.16
CA ASP A 146 -75.85 21.44 -29.37
C ASP A 146 -75.43 22.14 -30.69
N LEU A 147 -74.10 22.14 -30.96
CA LEU A 147 -73.57 22.71 -32.20
C LEU A 147 -74.06 21.89 -33.38
N ALA A 148 -74.01 20.58 -33.38
CA ALA A 148 -74.48 19.72 -34.45
C ALA A 148 -76.00 19.97 -34.74
N ALA A 149 -76.81 20.08 -33.71
CA ALA A 149 -78.23 20.44 -33.86
C ALA A 149 -78.45 21.82 -34.49
N ALA A 150 -77.69 22.83 -34.08
CA ALA A 150 -77.75 24.17 -34.67
C ALA A 150 -77.28 24.19 -36.15
N GLU A 151 -76.25 23.44 -36.51
CA GLU A 151 -75.79 23.32 -37.89
C GLU A 151 -76.82 22.61 -38.78
N ALA A 152 -77.46 21.56 -38.30
CA ALA A 152 -78.56 20.90 -39.01
C ALA A 152 -79.77 21.86 -39.22
N GLN A 153 -80.12 22.64 -38.22
CA GLN A 153 -81.16 23.67 -38.34
C GLN A 153 -80.78 24.75 -39.37
N ALA A 154 -79.58 25.24 -39.36
CA ALA A 154 -79.10 26.22 -40.32
C ALA A 154 -79.11 25.70 -41.77
N ALA A 155 -78.74 24.44 -41.96
CA ALA A 155 -78.81 23.75 -43.26
C ALA A 155 -80.25 23.69 -43.78
N LEU A 156 -81.22 23.35 -42.92
CA LEU A 156 -82.64 23.35 -43.30
C LEU A 156 -83.16 24.73 -43.69
N ARG A 157 -82.73 25.76 -42.97
CA ARG A 157 -83.12 27.15 -43.29
C ARG A 157 -82.47 27.67 -44.57
N ALA A 158 -81.21 27.32 -44.85
CA ALA A 158 -80.56 27.57 -46.13
C ALA A 158 -81.29 26.93 -47.32
N GLN A 159 -81.67 25.64 -47.20
CA GLN A 159 -82.51 24.99 -48.17
C GLN A 159 -83.86 25.66 -48.42
N ALA A 160 -84.50 26.13 -47.36
CA ALA A 160 -85.77 26.89 -47.47
C ALA A 160 -85.57 28.24 -48.22
N MET A 161 -84.53 28.93 -47.97
CA MET A 161 -84.17 30.16 -48.69
C MET A 161 -83.94 29.91 -50.17
N VAL A 162 -83.13 28.86 -50.51
CA VAL A 162 -82.94 28.46 -51.95
C VAL A 162 -84.29 28.17 -52.60
N ARG A 163 -85.21 27.41 -51.96
CA ARG A 163 -86.53 27.14 -52.54
C ARG A 163 -87.36 28.40 -52.74
N GLN A 164 -87.33 29.38 -51.81
CA GLN A 164 -88.10 30.62 -51.96
C GLN A 164 -87.54 31.48 -53.10
N THR A 165 -86.22 31.54 -53.24
CA THR A 165 -85.54 32.27 -54.30
C THR A 165 -85.90 31.68 -55.67
N ASP A 166 -85.94 30.31 -55.83
CA ASP A 166 -86.37 29.59 -57.05
C ASP A 166 -87.87 29.82 -57.43
N LEU A 167 -88.78 29.78 -56.44
CA LEU A 167 -90.21 30.10 -56.65
C LEU A 167 -90.36 31.54 -57.13
N ARG A 168 -89.67 32.51 -56.63
CA ARG A 168 -89.65 33.90 -57.07
C ARG A 168 -89.14 34.01 -58.49
N ALA A 169 -87.98 33.35 -58.83
CA ALA A 169 -87.47 33.32 -60.19
C ALA A 169 -88.44 32.81 -61.23
N ARG A 170 -89.28 31.89 -60.83
CA ARG A 170 -90.36 31.34 -61.65
C ARG A 170 -91.68 32.14 -61.64
N GLY A 171 -91.73 33.29 -60.95
CA GLY A 171 -92.84 34.19 -60.91
C GLY A 171 -93.98 33.78 -59.92
N VAL A 172 -93.86 32.77 -59.14
CA VAL A 172 -94.90 32.29 -58.18
C VAL A 172 -94.57 32.60 -56.68
N GLY A 173 -93.40 33.22 -56.38
CA GLY A 173 -92.98 33.66 -55.06
C GLY A 173 -93.07 35.18 -54.89
N THR A 174 -93.14 35.69 -53.64
CA THR A 174 -93.12 37.12 -53.31
C THR A 174 -91.75 37.53 -52.76
N ASP A 175 -91.32 38.78 -52.89
CA ASP A 175 -90.11 39.35 -52.33
C ASP A 175 -90.10 39.25 -50.80
N ALA A 176 -91.26 39.47 -50.15
CA ALA A 176 -91.44 39.34 -48.73
C ALA A 176 -91.15 37.94 -48.19
N ALA A 177 -91.51 36.90 -48.97
CA ALA A 177 -91.26 35.50 -48.60
C ALA A 177 -89.77 35.16 -48.72
N VAL A 178 -89.01 35.68 -49.71
CA VAL A 178 -87.60 35.56 -49.81
C VAL A 178 -86.86 36.32 -48.63
N GLU A 179 -87.32 37.54 -48.37
CA GLU A 179 -86.76 38.36 -47.25
C GLU A 179 -86.98 37.65 -45.88
N THR A 180 -88.17 37.07 -45.68
CA THR A 180 -88.44 36.34 -44.42
C THR A 180 -87.58 35.09 -44.36
N ALA A 181 -87.32 34.36 -45.44
CA ALA A 181 -86.44 33.20 -45.46
C ALA A 181 -84.96 33.59 -45.21
N ALA A 182 -84.52 34.74 -45.76
CA ALA A 182 -83.19 35.27 -45.52
C ALA A 182 -82.96 35.66 -44.08
N LEU A 183 -83.92 36.36 -43.46
CA LEU A 183 -83.83 36.66 -42.02
C LEU A 183 -83.80 35.39 -41.16
N ALA A 184 -84.61 34.38 -41.50
CA ALA A 184 -84.63 33.10 -40.77
C ALA A 184 -83.32 32.33 -40.95
N GLN A 185 -82.64 32.39 -42.12
CA GLN A 185 -81.34 31.83 -42.33
C GLN A 185 -80.29 32.60 -41.50
N SER A 186 -80.26 33.92 -41.59
CA SER A 186 -79.29 34.74 -40.81
C SER A 186 -79.41 34.46 -39.30
N SER A 187 -80.64 34.32 -38.80
CA SER A 187 -80.85 33.97 -37.38
C SER A 187 -80.32 32.59 -37.02
N ALA A 188 -80.45 31.60 -37.93
CA ALA A 188 -79.91 30.26 -37.69
C ALA A 188 -78.37 30.26 -37.76
N ASP A 189 -77.79 31.03 -38.69
CA ASP A 189 -76.31 31.20 -38.78
C ASP A 189 -75.73 31.85 -37.51
N GLN A 190 -76.40 32.85 -36.95
CA GLN A 190 -76.02 33.45 -35.66
C GLN A 190 -76.12 32.42 -34.50
N ALA A 191 -77.10 31.52 -34.51
CA ALA A 191 -77.17 30.45 -33.51
C ALA A 191 -75.98 29.50 -33.63
N VAL A 192 -75.54 29.11 -34.83
CA VAL A 192 -74.33 28.29 -35.03
C VAL A 192 -73.12 28.96 -34.48
N LEU A 193 -72.90 30.27 -34.74
CA LEU A 193 -71.75 31.04 -34.14
C LEU A 193 -71.77 31.05 -32.62
N SER A 194 -72.98 31.23 -32.04
CA SER A 194 -73.15 31.16 -30.57
C SER A 194 -72.79 29.79 -29.99
N ARG A 195 -73.22 28.68 -30.65
CA ARG A 195 -72.87 27.31 -30.20
C ARG A 195 -71.39 26.98 -30.41
N ARG A 196 -70.75 27.50 -31.44
CA ARG A 196 -69.29 27.38 -31.62
C ARG A 196 -68.51 28.04 -30.50
N ALA A 197 -68.95 29.24 -30.06
CA ALA A 197 -68.36 29.94 -28.94
C ALA A 197 -68.54 29.11 -27.65
N ALA A 198 -69.70 28.51 -27.43
CA ALA A 198 -69.97 27.67 -26.28
C ALA A 198 -69.11 26.38 -26.30
N LEU A 199 -68.90 25.78 -27.47
CA LEU A 199 -68.00 24.65 -27.68
C LEU A 199 -66.56 25.03 -27.28
N ALA A 200 -66.02 26.11 -27.83
CA ALA A 200 -64.68 26.56 -27.50
C ALA A 200 -64.49 26.82 -26.02
N GLN A 201 -65.54 27.33 -25.33
CA GLN A 201 -65.52 27.53 -23.87
C GLN A 201 -65.55 26.19 -23.11
N ALA A 202 -66.28 25.17 -23.58
CA ALA A 202 -66.28 23.84 -22.98
C ALA A 202 -64.93 23.14 -23.18
N GLU A 203 -64.26 23.29 -24.32
CA GLU A 203 -62.93 22.76 -24.60
C GLU A 203 -61.91 23.41 -23.63
N ALA A 204 -61.93 24.72 -23.48
CA ALA A 204 -61.05 25.42 -22.59
C ALA A 204 -61.26 25.02 -21.08
N ARG A 205 -62.51 24.71 -20.69
CA ARG A 205 -62.79 24.19 -19.33
C ARG A 205 -62.24 22.79 -19.11
N LEU A 206 -62.34 21.93 -20.10
CA LEU A 206 -61.76 20.56 -20.03
C LEU A 206 -60.24 20.63 -19.93
N ASP A 207 -59.60 21.45 -20.73
CA ASP A 207 -58.15 21.66 -20.66
C ASP A 207 -57.72 22.19 -19.26
N GLN A 208 -58.44 23.17 -18.73
CA GLN A 208 -58.18 23.70 -17.37
C GLN A 208 -58.35 22.65 -16.27
N ALA A 209 -59.40 21.82 -16.37
CA ALA A 209 -59.58 20.72 -15.42
C ALA A 209 -58.52 19.65 -15.54
N GLY A 210 -58.03 19.32 -16.75
CA GLY A 210 -56.90 18.44 -17.00
C GLY A 210 -55.62 18.93 -16.34
N VAL A 211 -55.30 20.22 -16.49
CA VAL A 211 -54.12 20.82 -15.85
C VAL A 211 -54.27 20.78 -14.32
N ALA A 212 -55.47 21.05 -13.77
CA ALA A 212 -55.68 20.99 -12.31
C ALA A 212 -55.49 19.57 -11.78
N ARG A 213 -56.03 18.53 -12.47
CA ARG A 213 -55.80 17.12 -12.13
C ARG A 213 -54.32 16.75 -12.16
N ASP A 214 -53.55 17.16 -13.18
CA ASP A 214 -52.14 16.81 -13.32
C ASP A 214 -51.28 17.44 -12.21
N ARG A 215 -51.60 18.67 -11.80
CA ARG A 215 -51.00 19.31 -10.62
C ARG A 215 -51.24 18.48 -9.37
N GLN A 216 -52.49 18.04 -9.12
CA GLN A 216 -52.83 17.28 -7.96
C GLN A 216 -52.19 15.86 -7.95
N ARG A 217 -52.04 15.26 -9.13
CA ARG A 217 -51.27 14.00 -9.28
C ARG A 217 -49.82 14.19 -8.82
N ILE A 218 -49.19 15.30 -9.16
CA ILE A 218 -47.81 15.60 -8.70
C ILE A 218 -47.77 15.74 -7.17
N VAL A 219 -48.72 16.42 -6.58
CA VAL A 219 -48.84 16.57 -5.10
C VAL A 219 -49.00 15.21 -4.42
N LEU A 220 -49.85 14.32 -4.97
CA LEU A 220 -50.00 12.96 -4.45
C LEU A 220 -48.72 12.19 -4.53
N ALA A 221 -48.02 12.22 -5.66
CA ALA A 221 -46.73 11.53 -5.84
C ALA A 221 -45.66 12.04 -4.85
N GLU A 222 -45.67 13.32 -4.52
CA GLU A 222 -44.79 13.89 -3.50
C GLU A 222 -45.15 13.37 -2.09
N ALA A 223 -46.44 13.34 -1.73
CA ALA A 223 -46.89 12.80 -0.45
C ALA A 223 -46.58 11.27 -0.34
N GLU A 224 -46.70 10.52 -1.41
CA GLU A 224 -46.36 9.09 -1.44
C GLU A 224 -44.83 8.87 -1.25
N ARG A 225 -43.99 9.67 -1.88
CA ARG A 225 -42.52 9.64 -1.62
C ARG A 225 -42.21 9.98 -0.17
N ALA A 226 -42.87 11.01 0.36
CA ALA A 226 -42.73 11.42 1.76
C ALA A 226 -43.07 10.28 2.73
N LEU A 227 -44.11 9.51 2.44
CA LEU A 227 -44.48 8.33 3.23
C LEU A 227 -43.43 7.20 3.03
N ALA A 228 -42.97 6.96 1.82
CA ALA A 228 -41.95 5.94 1.56
C ALA A 228 -40.61 6.25 2.30
N GLU A 229 -40.24 7.52 2.43
CA GLU A 229 -39.06 8.00 3.14
C GLU A 229 -39.15 7.82 4.68
N THR A 230 -40.31 7.48 5.24
CA THR A 230 -40.42 7.09 6.65
C THR A 230 -39.81 5.72 6.94
N VAL A 231 -39.51 4.92 5.92
CA VAL A 231 -38.89 3.59 6.02
C VAL A 231 -37.51 3.61 5.40
N VAL A 232 -36.48 3.56 6.22
CA VAL A 232 -35.09 3.55 5.75
C VAL A 232 -34.60 2.12 5.62
N ARG A 233 -33.99 1.83 4.47
CA ARG A 233 -33.49 0.50 4.10
C ARG A 233 -32.01 0.55 3.75
N ALA A 234 -31.31 -0.57 4.00
CA ALA A 234 -29.93 -0.76 3.54
C ALA A 234 -29.89 -0.76 2.00
N GLN A 235 -28.96 0.01 1.44
CA GLN A 235 -28.79 0.10 -0.02
C GLN A 235 -28.01 -1.08 -0.60
N PHE A 236 -27.17 -1.72 0.21
CA PHE A 236 -26.35 -2.88 -0.15
C PHE A 236 -26.05 -3.74 1.09
N ASP A 237 -25.53 -4.94 0.86
CA ASP A 237 -25.06 -5.82 1.93
C ASP A 237 -23.83 -5.21 2.61
N GLY A 238 -23.87 -5.03 3.93
CA GLY A 238 -22.80 -4.36 4.64
C GLY A 238 -22.79 -4.56 6.14
N ILE A 239 -21.93 -3.81 6.79
CA ILE A 239 -21.78 -3.78 8.24
C ILE A 239 -22.07 -2.34 8.70
N LEU A 240 -22.83 -2.19 9.76
CA LEU A 240 -23.09 -0.91 10.38
C LEU A 240 -21.91 -0.48 11.25
N ASP A 241 -21.56 0.80 11.18
CA ASP A 241 -20.55 1.44 12.01
C ASP A 241 -21.10 2.73 12.61
N GLY A 242 -20.79 3.01 13.88
CA GLY A 242 -21.25 4.18 14.59
C GLY A 242 -22.77 4.23 14.81
N ALA A 243 -23.43 3.06 14.82
CA ALA A 243 -24.89 2.96 14.97
C ALA A 243 -25.33 3.45 16.36
N ASN A 244 -26.06 4.57 16.40
CA ASN A 244 -26.54 5.18 17.63
C ASN A 244 -28.02 5.59 17.49
N LEU A 245 -28.90 4.61 17.51
CA LEU A 245 -30.34 4.85 17.41
C LEU A 245 -31.12 3.97 18.41
N VAL A 246 -32.12 4.56 19.02
CA VAL A 246 -33.04 3.87 19.94
C VAL A 246 -34.48 4.19 19.58
N PRO A 247 -35.42 3.26 19.78
CA PRO A 247 -36.85 3.53 19.62
C PRO A 247 -37.28 4.70 20.50
N GLY A 248 -38.15 5.55 19.95
CA GLY A 248 -38.65 6.76 20.66
C GLY A 248 -37.79 8.02 20.45
N ARG A 249 -36.55 7.90 19.93
CA ARG A 249 -35.73 9.07 19.59
C ARG A 249 -36.37 9.87 18.46
N ILE A 250 -36.27 11.20 18.54
CA ILE A 250 -36.67 12.12 17.47
C ILE A 250 -35.44 12.46 16.65
N LEU A 251 -35.50 12.20 15.34
CA LEU A 251 -34.47 12.56 14.38
C LEU A 251 -34.83 13.86 13.68
N SER A 252 -33.79 14.63 13.37
CA SER A 252 -33.89 15.76 12.45
C SER A 252 -33.72 15.29 11.01
N GLY A 253 -34.23 16.06 10.04
CA GLY A 253 -33.93 15.79 8.62
C GLY A 253 -32.44 15.90 8.35
N ASN A 254 -31.87 14.96 7.58
CA ASN A 254 -30.45 14.85 7.23
C ASN A 254 -29.52 14.53 8.43
N GLU A 255 -30.07 14.10 9.56
CA GLU A 255 -29.26 13.66 10.71
C GLU A 255 -28.55 12.34 10.37
N ARG A 256 -27.20 12.25 10.62
CA ARG A 256 -26.43 11.02 10.48
C ARG A 256 -26.78 10.07 11.62
N VAL A 257 -27.05 8.82 11.27
CA VAL A 257 -27.47 7.76 12.20
C VAL A 257 -26.41 6.67 12.33
N ALA A 258 -25.81 6.27 11.20
CA ALA A 258 -24.78 5.24 11.14
C ALA A 258 -24.04 5.35 9.81
N ASP A 259 -22.96 4.59 9.64
CA ASP A 259 -22.33 4.32 8.35
C ASP A 259 -22.60 2.88 7.95
N LEU A 260 -22.90 2.67 6.68
CA LEU A 260 -23.00 1.35 6.08
C LEU A 260 -21.72 1.10 5.27
N ILE A 261 -20.94 0.11 5.69
CA ILE A 261 -19.63 -0.22 5.12
C ILE A 261 -19.72 -1.54 4.38
N ASP A 262 -19.26 -1.58 3.14
CA ASP A 262 -19.14 -2.81 2.36
C ASP A 262 -17.82 -3.51 2.71
N PRO A 263 -17.85 -4.67 3.39
CA PRO A 263 -16.66 -5.41 3.79
C PRO A 263 -15.99 -6.16 2.64
N THR A 264 -16.63 -6.26 1.48
CA THR A 264 -16.10 -6.98 0.31
C THR A 264 -15.32 -6.07 -0.64
N ALA A 265 -15.51 -4.76 -0.52
CA ALA A 265 -14.92 -3.75 -1.39
C ALA A 265 -13.77 -3.01 -0.68
N LEU A 266 -12.83 -3.75 -0.11
CA LEU A 266 -11.70 -3.17 0.62
C LEU A 266 -10.58 -2.73 -0.32
N GLU A 267 -9.86 -1.70 0.09
CA GLU A 267 -8.62 -1.23 -0.53
C GLU A 267 -7.67 -0.72 0.56
N VAL A 268 -6.38 -0.72 0.25
CA VAL A 268 -5.37 -0.12 1.13
C VAL A 268 -4.90 1.20 0.54
N ALA A 269 -5.03 2.25 1.32
CA ALA A 269 -4.54 3.58 0.99
C ALA A 269 -3.10 3.74 1.51
N VAL A 270 -2.14 3.82 0.61
CA VAL A 270 -0.71 3.91 0.92
C VAL A 270 -0.16 5.25 0.49
N ARG A 271 0.57 5.91 1.37
CA ARG A 271 1.26 7.16 1.05
C ARG A 271 2.71 6.88 0.70
N LEU A 272 3.08 7.14 -0.55
CA LEU A 272 4.42 6.95 -1.07
C LEU A 272 5.14 8.30 -1.22
N SER A 273 6.43 8.35 -0.88
CA SER A 273 7.25 9.49 -1.23
C SER A 273 7.37 9.61 -2.76
N THR A 274 7.72 10.79 -3.27
CA THR A 274 7.90 11.00 -4.71
C THR A 274 8.92 10.02 -5.31
N ALA A 275 10.00 9.74 -4.57
CA ALA A 275 11.01 8.78 -5.00
C ALA A 275 10.50 7.33 -5.02
N GLN A 276 9.69 6.91 -4.03
CA GLN A 276 9.07 5.59 -4.00
C GLN A 276 8.05 5.43 -5.13
N TYR A 277 7.20 6.45 -5.34
CA TYR A 277 6.22 6.45 -6.42
C TYR A 277 6.88 6.35 -7.79
N GLY A 278 7.94 7.14 -8.05
CA GLY A 278 8.67 7.11 -9.31
C GLY A 278 9.25 5.73 -9.68
N ARG A 279 9.50 4.87 -8.67
CA ARG A 279 10.00 3.50 -8.85
C ARG A 279 8.93 2.49 -9.26
N LEU A 280 7.65 2.85 -9.10
CA LEU A 280 6.49 2.00 -9.43
C LEU A 280 5.85 2.38 -10.76
N LEU A 281 6.40 3.39 -11.44
CA LEU A 281 5.92 3.80 -12.75
C LEU A 281 6.40 2.81 -13.82
N ASP A 282 5.51 2.55 -14.77
CA ASP A 282 5.84 1.86 -16.00
C ASP A 282 6.59 2.78 -16.99
N GLY A 283 7.04 2.21 -18.12
CA GLY A 283 7.73 2.99 -19.14
C GLY A 283 6.89 4.10 -19.81
N ALA A 284 5.57 4.10 -19.62
CA ALA A 284 4.65 5.11 -20.13
C ALA A 284 4.33 6.19 -19.09
N GLY A 285 4.88 6.09 -17.87
CA GLY A 285 4.65 7.03 -16.78
C GLY A 285 3.37 6.76 -15.99
N GLY A 286 2.69 5.63 -16.24
CA GLY A 286 1.56 5.14 -15.48
C GLY A 286 1.99 4.33 -14.26
N LEU A 287 1.07 4.10 -13.32
CA LEU A 287 1.30 3.19 -12.21
C LEU A 287 1.22 1.74 -12.72
N ALA A 288 2.28 0.97 -12.56
CA ALA A 288 2.28 -0.43 -12.93
C ALA A 288 1.28 -1.22 -12.05
N PRO A 289 0.41 -2.07 -12.64
CA PRO A 289 -0.55 -2.89 -11.90
C PRO A 289 0.18 -4.09 -11.25
N LEU A 290 0.93 -3.82 -10.19
CA LEU A 290 1.73 -4.83 -9.49
C LEU A 290 0.86 -5.63 -8.51
N PRO A 291 1.03 -6.97 -8.43
CA PRO A 291 0.42 -7.77 -7.39
C PRO A 291 1.01 -7.38 -6.03
N VAL A 292 0.17 -7.33 -5.02
CA VAL A 292 0.57 -7.00 -3.65
C VAL A 292 0.01 -8.02 -2.67
N THR A 293 0.78 -8.35 -1.67
CA THR A 293 0.32 -9.09 -0.50
C THR A 293 0.27 -8.12 0.66
N VAL A 294 -0.90 -7.97 1.26
CA VAL A 294 -1.10 -7.10 2.42
C VAL A 294 -1.04 -7.96 3.66
N THR A 295 -0.28 -7.56 4.66
CA THR A 295 -0.12 -8.30 5.90
C THR A 295 -0.46 -7.44 7.11
N LEU A 296 -1.22 -8.03 8.03
CA LEU A 296 -1.53 -7.47 9.34
C LEU A 296 -1.05 -8.46 10.40
N ASP A 297 -0.14 -8.02 11.26
CA ASP A 297 0.30 -8.79 12.42
C ASP A 297 -0.61 -8.47 13.62
N VAL A 298 -1.31 -9.49 14.11
CA VAL A 298 -2.16 -9.42 15.30
C VAL A 298 -1.59 -10.37 16.35
N ALA A 299 -0.72 -9.87 17.21
CA ALA A 299 -0.15 -10.60 18.33
C ALA A 299 0.51 -11.96 17.93
N GLY A 300 1.21 -11.98 16.78
CA GLY A 300 1.91 -13.16 16.26
C GLY A 300 1.09 -14.03 15.31
N ALA A 301 -0.19 -13.68 15.08
CA ALA A 301 -0.97 -14.25 13.98
C ALA A 301 -0.92 -13.29 12.77
N GLU A 302 -0.40 -13.76 11.65
CA GLU A 302 -0.32 -12.99 10.41
C GLU A 302 -1.59 -13.19 9.59
N ILE A 303 -2.36 -12.10 9.40
CA ILE A 303 -3.49 -12.05 8.47
C ILE A 303 -2.96 -11.52 7.14
N ALA A 304 -3.02 -12.34 6.09
CA ALA A 304 -2.57 -11.97 4.76
C ALA A 304 -3.74 -11.88 3.78
N ALA A 305 -3.74 -10.85 2.94
CA ALA A 305 -4.70 -10.67 1.85
C ALA A 305 -3.97 -10.34 0.55
N GLN A 306 -4.47 -10.88 -0.55
CA GLN A 306 -3.95 -10.60 -1.89
C GLN A 306 -4.68 -9.40 -2.49
N GLY A 307 -3.98 -8.69 -3.36
CA GLY A 307 -4.54 -7.55 -4.07
C GLY A 307 -3.60 -7.07 -5.17
N ARG A 308 -3.94 -5.92 -5.75
CA ARG A 308 -3.12 -5.28 -6.79
C ARG A 308 -3.10 -3.77 -6.63
N LEU A 309 -1.99 -3.14 -6.95
CA LEU A 309 -1.93 -1.70 -7.14
C LEU A 309 -2.87 -1.30 -8.28
N ALA A 310 -3.87 -0.45 -7.96
CA ALA A 310 -4.95 -0.13 -8.90
C ALA A 310 -4.83 1.29 -9.45
N ARG A 311 -4.58 2.28 -8.60
CA ARG A 311 -4.59 3.69 -8.99
C ARG A 311 -3.79 4.56 -8.02
N ALA A 312 -3.39 5.73 -8.50
CA ALA A 312 -2.88 6.82 -7.67
C ALA A 312 -3.93 7.93 -7.56
N SER A 313 -3.89 8.69 -6.48
CA SER A 313 -4.74 9.87 -6.32
C SER A 313 -4.41 10.91 -7.41
N ALA A 314 -5.44 11.57 -7.93
CA ALA A 314 -5.29 12.62 -8.94
C ALA A 314 -4.62 13.89 -8.40
N ALA A 315 -4.71 14.11 -7.08
CA ALA A 315 -4.15 15.31 -6.43
C ALA A 315 -3.35 14.93 -5.18
N VAL A 316 -2.39 15.77 -4.86
CA VAL A 316 -1.70 15.74 -3.56
C VAL A 316 -2.46 16.66 -2.61
N GLY A 317 -2.85 16.15 -1.43
CA GLY A 317 -3.57 16.94 -0.43
C GLY A 317 -2.76 18.16 0.01
N ALA A 318 -3.42 19.28 0.29
CA ALA A 318 -2.79 20.49 0.77
C ALA A 318 -1.98 20.22 2.06
N GLY A 319 -0.74 20.68 2.11
CA GLY A 319 0.19 20.45 3.24
C GLY A 319 0.71 19.02 3.39
N GLN A 320 0.43 18.13 2.44
CA GLN A 320 0.91 16.75 2.46
C GLN A 320 2.00 16.51 1.42
N THR A 321 3.01 15.74 1.79
CA THR A 321 4.10 15.32 0.89
C THR A 321 3.85 13.90 0.37
N GLY A 322 4.33 13.61 -0.85
CA GLY A 322 4.17 12.30 -1.47
C GLY A 322 2.84 12.10 -2.19
N ARG A 323 2.63 10.91 -2.75
CA ARG A 323 1.43 10.51 -3.50
C ARG A 323 0.66 9.42 -2.77
N LEU A 324 -0.65 9.55 -2.76
CA LEU A 324 -1.54 8.51 -2.25
C LEU A 324 -1.81 7.51 -3.37
N VAL A 325 -1.55 6.24 -3.09
CA VAL A 325 -1.76 5.12 -4.01
C VAL A 325 -2.71 4.13 -3.34
N PHE A 326 -3.57 3.51 -4.13
CA PHE A 326 -4.57 2.57 -3.64
C PHE A 326 -4.29 1.17 -4.20
N ALA A 327 -4.20 0.21 -3.30
CA ALA A 327 -4.16 -1.21 -3.63
C ALA A 327 -5.56 -1.81 -3.41
N ALA A 328 -6.19 -2.27 -4.46
CA ALA A 328 -7.48 -2.97 -4.37
C ALA A 328 -7.22 -4.38 -3.85
N LEU A 329 -7.94 -4.78 -2.81
CA LEU A 329 -7.88 -6.13 -2.27
C LEU A 329 -8.84 -7.04 -3.03
N ASP A 330 -8.42 -8.29 -3.22
CA ASP A 330 -9.26 -9.32 -3.83
C ASP A 330 -10.34 -9.78 -2.81
N SER A 331 -11.42 -10.38 -3.32
CA SER A 331 -12.48 -10.94 -2.50
C SER A 331 -11.89 -12.05 -1.60
N GLY A 332 -11.96 -11.88 -0.30
CA GLY A 332 -11.42 -12.85 0.68
C GLY A 332 -10.46 -12.25 1.70
N ALA A 333 -10.31 -10.92 1.74
CA ALA A 333 -9.58 -10.21 2.80
C ALA A 333 -10.29 -10.35 4.18
N ALA A 334 -10.75 -11.57 4.48
CA ALA A 334 -11.43 -11.88 5.73
C ALA A 334 -10.49 -11.62 6.91
N GLY A 335 -10.95 -10.81 7.84
CA GLY A 335 -10.18 -10.42 9.02
C GLY A 335 -9.62 -9.00 8.98
N LEU A 336 -9.51 -8.37 7.81
CA LEU A 336 -9.16 -6.95 7.70
C LEU A 336 -10.39 -6.07 7.86
N ARG A 337 -10.23 -4.94 8.55
CA ARG A 337 -11.29 -3.95 8.77
C ARG A 337 -10.83 -2.58 8.33
N PRO A 338 -11.75 -1.71 7.86
CA PRO A 338 -11.44 -0.30 7.67
C PRO A 338 -10.84 0.32 8.93
N GLY A 339 -9.73 1.05 8.79
CA GLY A 339 -8.96 1.60 9.90
C GLY A 339 -7.72 0.78 10.29
N ASP A 340 -7.60 -0.49 9.86
CA ASP A 340 -6.41 -1.29 10.13
C ASP A 340 -5.19 -0.71 9.42
N LEU A 341 -4.06 -0.68 10.14
CA LEU A 341 -2.77 -0.32 9.58
C LEU A 341 -2.03 -1.58 9.17
N VAL A 342 -1.75 -1.72 7.90
CA VAL A 342 -1.20 -2.92 7.28
C VAL A 342 0.14 -2.67 6.60
N ALA A 343 0.97 -3.70 6.53
CA ALA A 343 2.22 -3.67 5.79
C ALA A 343 2.02 -4.22 4.36
N LEU A 344 2.65 -3.56 3.39
CA LEU A 344 2.64 -3.95 1.98
C LEU A 344 4.09 -4.08 1.49
N PRO A 345 4.63 -5.29 1.40
CA PRO A 345 5.87 -5.54 0.67
C PRO A 345 5.60 -5.41 -0.84
N LEU A 346 6.06 -4.31 -1.44
CA LEU A 346 5.92 -4.03 -2.86
C LEU A 346 7.16 -4.50 -3.62
N ALA A 347 6.98 -5.36 -4.61
CA ALA A 347 8.01 -5.67 -5.59
C ALA A 347 8.15 -4.48 -6.56
N GLN A 348 9.38 -3.99 -6.75
CA GLN A 348 9.67 -2.97 -7.75
C GLN A 348 9.94 -3.63 -9.11
N PRO A 349 9.89 -2.90 -10.22
CA PRO A 349 10.33 -3.42 -11.50
C PRO A 349 11.74 -4.00 -11.41
N PRO A 350 12.02 -5.13 -12.08
CA PRO A 350 13.32 -5.78 -12.04
C PRO A 350 14.41 -4.85 -12.58
N LEU A 351 15.56 -4.87 -11.92
CA LEU A 351 16.75 -4.15 -12.38
C LEU A 351 17.60 -5.10 -13.22
N PRO A 352 18.01 -4.70 -14.43
CA PRO A 352 18.84 -5.55 -15.27
C PRO A 352 20.26 -5.62 -14.72
N ALA A 353 20.73 -6.83 -14.45
CA ALA A 353 22.13 -7.16 -14.15
C ALA A 353 22.82 -6.33 -13.05
N PRO A 354 22.20 -5.98 -11.90
CA PRO A 354 22.91 -5.44 -10.75
C PRO A 354 23.69 -6.54 -10.02
N VAL A 355 24.56 -6.12 -9.09
CA VAL A 355 25.26 -6.99 -8.16
C VAL A 355 24.71 -6.79 -6.75
N GLY A 356 24.41 -7.87 -6.03
CA GLY A 356 23.78 -7.84 -4.72
C GLY A 356 24.65 -8.33 -3.56
N PRO A 357 25.78 -7.65 -3.19
CA PRO A 357 26.58 -8.04 -2.05
C PRO A 357 25.92 -7.69 -0.71
N PRO A 358 26.40 -8.28 0.42
CA PRO A 358 26.01 -7.85 1.75
C PRO A 358 26.27 -6.34 1.98
N ALA A 359 25.45 -5.69 2.79
CA ALA A 359 25.57 -4.25 3.05
C ALA A 359 26.93 -3.87 3.70
N THR A 360 27.54 -4.81 4.43
CA THR A 360 28.86 -4.70 5.08
C THR A 360 30.02 -4.64 4.08
N ALA A 361 29.81 -5.03 2.83
CA ALA A 361 30.83 -4.95 1.75
C ALA A 361 31.04 -3.51 1.26
N LEU A 362 30.02 -2.64 1.37
CA LEU A 362 30.10 -1.24 0.94
C LEU A 362 30.65 -0.35 2.03
N GLY A 363 31.78 0.30 1.73
CA GLY A 363 32.39 1.27 2.63
C GLY A 363 31.62 2.59 2.71
N ALA A 364 31.92 3.36 3.75
CA ALA A 364 31.37 4.71 3.90
C ALA A 364 31.85 5.67 2.80
N ASP A 365 32.95 5.35 2.15
CA ASP A 365 33.51 6.03 0.98
C ASP A 365 32.82 5.69 -0.34
N GLY A 366 31.79 4.84 -0.31
CA GLY A 366 31.07 4.37 -1.51
C GLY A 366 31.86 3.37 -2.35
N ALA A 367 32.94 2.78 -1.83
CA ALA A 367 33.74 1.81 -2.52
C ALA A 367 33.59 0.39 -1.95
N VAL A 368 33.80 -0.62 -2.77
CA VAL A 368 33.95 -2.02 -2.38
C VAL A 368 35.42 -2.46 -2.55
N LEU A 369 35.85 -3.46 -1.77
CA LEU A 369 37.16 -4.06 -1.93
C LEU A 369 37.04 -5.32 -2.78
N ALA A 370 37.56 -5.26 -4.01
CA ALA A 370 37.61 -6.38 -4.92
C ALA A 370 38.96 -7.07 -4.88
N LEU A 371 38.97 -8.38 -5.00
CA LEU A 371 40.20 -9.17 -5.10
C LEU A 371 40.86 -8.95 -6.48
N GLY A 372 42.11 -8.54 -6.46
CA GLY A 372 42.94 -8.34 -7.62
C GLY A 372 43.98 -9.43 -7.80
N PRO A 373 44.95 -9.25 -8.75
CA PRO A 373 46.07 -10.16 -8.93
C PRO A 373 46.88 -10.33 -7.64
N GLU A 374 47.47 -11.51 -7.45
CA GLU A 374 48.29 -11.85 -6.27
C GLU A 374 47.59 -11.76 -4.94
N ASP A 375 46.26 -11.93 -4.93
CA ASP A 375 45.37 -11.80 -3.75
C ASP A 375 45.45 -10.42 -3.06
N ARG A 376 45.71 -9.36 -3.83
CA ARG A 376 45.74 -7.99 -3.32
C ARG A 376 44.40 -7.31 -3.52
N LEU A 377 43.95 -6.63 -2.46
CA LEU A 377 42.69 -5.89 -2.50
C LEU A 377 42.83 -4.61 -3.34
N GLN A 378 41.82 -4.35 -4.15
CA GLN A 378 41.66 -3.15 -4.98
C GLN A 378 40.39 -2.43 -4.54
N SER A 379 40.47 -1.14 -4.27
CA SER A 379 39.28 -0.31 -4.01
C SER A 379 38.63 0.03 -5.35
N VAL A 380 37.34 -0.34 -5.49
CA VAL A 380 36.53 -0.06 -6.68
C VAL A 380 35.35 0.79 -6.23
N GLN A 381 35.18 1.95 -6.87
CA GLN A 381 34.02 2.80 -6.63
C GLN A 381 32.75 2.10 -7.11
N ALA A 382 31.75 2.05 -6.23
CA ALA A 382 30.49 1.37 -6.49
C ALA A 382 29.34 2.38 -6.49
N THR A 383 28.53 2.36 -7.53
CA THR A 383 27.30 3.16 -7.58
C THR A 383 26.19 2.41 -6.85
N LEU A 384 25.76 2.93 -5.69
CA LEU A 384 24.68 2.37 -4.93
C LEU A 384 23.34 2.67 -5.62
N ILE A 385 22.64 1.63 -6.08
CA ILE A 385 21.30 1.74 -6.67
C ILE A 385 20.24 1.69 -5.57
N ARG A 386 20.33 0.69 -4.64
CA ARG A 386 19.34 0.46 -3.55
C ARG A 386 20.02 -0.15 -2.33
N ARG A 387 19.39 0.07 -1.16
CA ARG A 387 19.61 -0.73 0.05
C ARG A 387 18.39 -1.60 0.29
N GLN A 388 18.62 -2.85 0.64
CA GLN A 388 17.57 -3.82 0.92
C GLN A 388 17.99 -4.68 2.11
N GLU A 389 17.41 -4.38 3.28
CA GLU A 389 17.74 -5.06 4.54
C GLU A 389 19.26 -5.20 4.76
N ASP A 390 19.79 -6.42 4.76
CA ASP A 390 21.20 -6.74 4.98
C ASP A 390 22.05 -6.74 3.69
N SER A 391 21.45 -6.38 2.54
CA SER A 391 22.14 -6.33 1.25
C SER A 391 22.09 -4.95 0.61
N VAL A 392 23.01 -4.71 -0.33
CA VAL A 392 23.01 -3.53 -1.19
C VAL A 392 22.94 -3.95 -2.65
N ILE A 393 22.23 -3.20 -3.45
CA ILE A 393 22.15 -3.39 -4.90
C ILE A 393 23.05 -2.33 -5.54
N LEU A 394 24.14 -2.79 -6.16
CA LEU A 394 25.16 -1.96 -6.79
C LEU A 394 25.09 -2.10 -8.31
N ALA A 395 25.53 -1.04 -9.02
CA ALA A 395 25.74 -1.15 -10.45
C ALA A 395 26.86 -2.16 -10.73
N ALA A 396 26.68 -2.98 -11.78
CA ALA A 396 27.62 -4.06 -12.13
C ALA A 396 28.97 -3.54 -12.68
N GLU A 397 29.04 -2.28 -13.08
CA GLU A 397 30.19 -1.68 -13.73
C GLU A 397 31.45 -1.73 -12.86
N GLY A 398 32.49 -2.37 -13.34
CA GLY A 398 33.76 -2.55 -12.63
C GLY A 398 33.79 -3.58 -11.50
N ILE A 399 32.62 -4.16 -11.15
CA ILE A 399 32.47 -5.08 -10.01
C ILE A 399 32.06 -6.48 -10.47
N ALA A 400 31.20 -6.58 -11.48
CA ALA A 400 30.69 -7.86 -11.98
C ALA A 400 31.79 -8.84 -12.38
N GLY A 401 31.65 -10.11 -11.98
CA GLY A 401 32.62 -11.18 -12.24
C GLY A 401 33.88 -11.11 -11.38
N ARG A 402 33.93 -10.23 -10.36
CA ARG A 402 35.06 -10.14 -9.42
C ARG A 402 34.66 -10.67 -8.06
N GLU A 403 35.62 -11.22 -7.33
CA GLU A 403 35.45 -11.55 -5.93
C GLU A 403 35.55 -10.27 -5.08
N ILE A 404 34.56 -9.99 -4.24
CA ILE A 404 34.50 -8.85 -3.37
C ILE A 404 34.47 -9.28 -1.90
N VAL A 405 35.09 -8.48 -1.04
CA VAL A 405 35.09 -8.72 0.40
C VAL A 405 33.71 -8.45 0.96
N THR A 406 33.15 -9.43 1.70
CA THR A 406 31.79 -9.34 2.25
C THR A 406 31.69 -8.41 3.46
N GLU A 407 32.78 -8.23 4.20
CA GLU A 407 32.80 -7.39 5.39
C GLU A 407 34.07 -6.53 5.41
N ARG A 408 33.92 -5.21 5.40
CA ARG A 408 35.04 -4.28 5.50
C ARG A 408 35.47 -4.13 6.97
N SER A 409 36.76 -4.35 7.18
CA SER A 409 37.43 -4.06 8.46
C SER A 409 38.40 -2.89 8.30
N PRO A 410 38.66 -2.09 9.33
CA PRO A 410 39.69 -1.05 9.29
C PRO A 410 41.10 -1.55 8.95
N LEU A 411 41.32 -2.86 9.10
CA LEU A 411 42.58 -3.52 8.76
C LEU A 411 42.69 -3.90 7.25
N LEU A 412 41.60 -3.82 6.50
CA LEU A 412 41.53 -4.16 5.09
C LEU A 412 41.47 -2.89 4.25
N GLY A 413 42.42 -2.70 3.38
CA GLY A 413 42.54 -1.57 2.47
C GLY A 413 43.13 -1.93 1.13
N ALA A 414 43.12 -0.98 0.20
CA ALA A 414 43.71 -1.17 -1.12
C ALA A 414 45.19 -1.51 -1.00
N GLY A 415 45.69 -2.48 -1.80
CA GLY A 415 47.06 -2.96 -1.82
C GLY A 415 47.41 -4.03 -0.79
N ILE A 416 46.58 -4.26 0.21
CA ILE A 416 46.79 -5.30 1.24
C ILE A 416 46.59 -6.68 0.62
N ARG A 417 47.53 -7.59 0.89
CA ARG A 417 47.41 -8.98 0.51
C ARG A 417 46.53 -9.74 1.47
N VAL A 418 45.57 -10.49 0.97
CA VAL A 418 44.63 -11.27 1.77
C VAL A 418 44.64 -12.73 1.39
N ARG A 419 44.25 -13.59 2.30
CA ARG A 419 43.88 -14.97 2.03
C ARG A 419 42.36 -15.03 1.87
N PRO A 420 41.85 -15.19 0.64
CA PRO A 420 40.42 -15.22 0.41
C PRO A 420 39.79 -16.49 1.00
N MET A 421 38.72 -16.31 1.78
CA MET A 421 37.87 -17.40 2.28
C MET A 421 36.58 -17.37 1.49
N ARG A 422 36.34 -18.42 0.72
CA ARG A 422 35.11 -18.61 -0.07
C ARG A 422 34.05 -19.34 0.78
N GLY A 423 32.81 -19.06 0.57
CA GLY A 423 31.70 -19.56 1.41
C GLY A 423 31.61 -21.09 1.58
N ALA A 424 32.25 -21.85 0.71
CA ALA A 424 32.41 -23.32 0.87
C ALA A 424 33.44 -23.70 1.95
N ASP A 425 34.41 -22.82 2.22
CA ASP A 425 35.52 -23.07 3.15
C ASP A 425 35.20 -22.57 4.58
N ALA A 426 34.19 -21.71 4.72
CA ALA A 426 33.86 -21.04 5.97
C ALA A 426 33.38 -21.97 7.11
N PRO A 427 32.55 -23.00 6.89
CA PRO A 427 32.16 -23.92 7.96
C PRO A 427 33.29 -24.86 8.40
N GLU A 428 34.20 -25.22 7.53
CA GLU A 428 35.30 -26.15 7.81
C GLU A 428 36.43 -25.47 8.60
N ALA A 429 36.79 -24.24 8.24
CA ALA A 429 37.77 -23.44 8.94
C ALA A 429 37.29 -22.97 10.33
N ALA A 430 36.02 -22.64 10.50
CA ALA A 430 35.44 -22.32 11.81
C ALA A 430 35.36 -23.56 12.71
N ALA A 431 35.09 -24.75 12.13
CA ALA A 431 35.10 -26.01 12.84
C ALA A 431 36.54 -26.44 13.23
N GLU A 432 37.52 -26.19 12.36
CA GLU A 432 38.95 -26.48 12.61
C GLU A 432 39.53 -25.55 13.68
N GLN A 433 39.16 -24.26 13.69
CA GLN A 433 39.56 -23.31 14.75
C GLN A 433 38.89 -23.63 16.09
N ALA A 434 37.62 -24.01 16.10
CA ALA A 434 36.93 -24.46 17.32
C ALA A 434 37.47 -25.80 17.83
N ALA A 435 37.92 -26.70 16.94
CA ALA A 435 38.57 -27.95 17.29
C ALA A 435 40.01 -27.74 17.83
N ALA A 436 40.73 -26.72 17.33
CA ALA A 436 42.05 -26.32 17.83
C ALA A 436 42.02 -25.61 19.18
N GLU A 437 40.90 -25.06 19.58
CA GLU A 437 40.73 -24.39 20.88
C GLU A 437 40.46 -25.36 22.04
N PHE A 438 39.98 -26.57 21.77
CA PHE A 438 39.66 -27.58 22.79
C PHE A 438 40.25 -28.96 22.42
N VAL A 439 40.85 -29.59 23.41
CA VAL A 439 41.43 -30.93 23.29
C VAL A 439 40.67 -31.93 24.16
N THR A 440 40.34 -33.06 23.60
CA THR A 440 39.79 -34.19 24.36
C THR A 440 40.95 -34.99 24.97
N LEU A 441 41.04 -35.03 26.31
CA LEU A 441 42.10 -35.72 27.02
C LEU A 441 41.77 -37.19 27.20
N THR A 442 42.77 -38.05 26.95
CA THR A 442 42.62 -39.49 27.34
C THR A 442 42.55 -39.63 28.88
N PRO A 443 41.88 -40.63 29.41
CA PRO A 443 41.76 -40.82 30.87
C PRO A 443 43.11 -40.82 31.60
N GLU A 444 44.12 -41.43 30.99
CA GLU A 444 45.49 -41.51 31.54
C GLU A 444 46.18 -40.15 31.57
N ARG A 445 46.03 -39.36 30.46
CA ARG A 445 46.60 -38.02 30.35
C ARG A 445 45.91 -37.04 31.26
N ARG A 446 44.61 -37.17 31.46
CA ARG A 446 43.81 -36.37 32.39
C ARG A 446 44.26 -36.62 33.84
N ALA A 447 44.44 -37.92 34.24
CA ALA A 447 44.90 -38.30 35.57
C ALA A 447 46.31 -37.74 35.89
N ALA A 448 47.22 -37.79 34.90
CA ALA A 448 48.59 -37.23 35.04
C ALA A 448 48.54 -35.72 35.28
N LEU A 449 47.74 -34.93 34.53
CA LEU A 449 47.62 -33.49 34.69
C LEU A 449 46.93 -33.12 36.00
N VAL A 450 45.94 -33.86 36.44
CA VAL A 450 45.29 -33.67 37.75
C VAL A 450 46.29 -33.89 38.89
N ALA A 451 47.04 -35.01 38.88
CA ALA A 451 48.08 -35.29 39.88
C ALA A 451 49.17 -34.20 39.92
N GLN A 452 49.57 -33.66 38.76
CA GLN A 452 50.54 -32.61 38.65
C GLN A 452 50.01 -31.26 39.27
N VAL A 453 48.74 -30.90 39.06
CA VAL A 453 48.12 -29.73 39.65
C VAL A 453 47.94 -29.89 41.16
N GLU A 454 47.52 -31.05 41.64
CA GLU A 454 47.35 -31.36 43.08
C GLU A 454 48.67 -31.35 43.82
N GLY A 455 49.75 -31.90 43.22
CA GLY A 455 51.09 -31.98 43.84
C GLY A 455 51.85 -30.63 43.86
N ASN A 456 51.38 -29.61 43.15
CA ASN A 456 52.09 -28.31 43.07
C ASN A 456 51.79 -27.45 44.30
N ALA A 457 52.70 -27.45 45.26
CA ALA A 457 52.59 -26.66 46.51
C ALA A 457 52.66 -25.12 46.31
N ARG A 458 53.06 -24.61 45.10
CA ARG A 458 53.20 -23.17 44.81
C ARG A 458 51.96 -22.51 44.23
N LEU A 459 50.89 -23.26 43.94
CA LEU A 459 49.65 -22.71 43.42
C LEU A 459 48.66 -22.39 44.54
N PRO A 460 48.04 -21.19 44.55
CA PRO A 460 46.97 -20.88 45.50
C PRO A 460 45.78 -21.80 45.35
N SER A 461 45.09 -22.09 46.45
CA SER A 461 43.97 -23.07 46.51
C SER A 461 42.84 -22.75 45.52
N GLU A 462 42.51 -21.46 45.31
CA GLU A 462 41.49 -21.02 44.38
C GLU A 462 41.86 -21.30 42.92
N VAL A 463 43.15 -21.15 42.59
CA VAL A 463 43.66 -21.38 41.21
C VAL A 463 43.65 -22.90 40.93
N LYS A 464 44.05 -23.71 41.95
CA LYS A 464 43.98 -25.18 41.84
C LYS A 464 42.56 -25.63 41.57
N ALA A 465 41.59 -25.16 42.36
CA ALA A 465 40.19 -25.55 42.22
C ALA A 465 39.64 -25.21 40.81
N ARG A 466 39.99 -24.07 40.25
CA ARG A 466 39.59 -23.62 38.92
C ARG A 466 40.19 -24.51 37.81
N ILE A 467 41.46 -24.84 37.88
CA ILE A 467 42.15 -25.68 36.90
C ILE A 467 41.61 -27.12 36.98
N LEU A 468 41.38 -27.64 38.16
CA LEU A 468 40.80 -28.98 38.33
C LEU A 468 39.37 -29.09 37.78
N ALA A 469 38.56 -28.04 37.97
CA ALA A 469 37.22 -27.94 37.38
C ALA A 469 37.28 -27.96 35.83
N GLN A 470 38.23 -27.22 35.23
CA GLN A 470 38.44 -27.25 33.80
C GLN A 470 38.94 -28.59 33.24
N LEU A 471 39.79 -29.28 33.98
CA LEU A 471 40.27 -30.61 33.60
C LEU A 471 39.21 -31.69 33.77
N ALA A 472 38.14 -31.44 34.53
CA ALA A 472 37.01 -32.36 34.71
C ALA A 472 36.02 -32.33 33.53
N GLU A 473 36.05 -31.30 32.70
CA GLU A 473 35.21 -31.17 31.53
C GLU A 473 35.64 -32.15 30.42
N ASP A 474 34.68 -32.59 29.59
CA ASP A 474 34.96 -33.50 28.46
C ASP A 474 35.89 -32.90 27.42
N ARG A 475 35.82 -31.59 27.23
CA ARG A 475 36.66 -30.81 26.34
C ARG A 475 37.42 -29.73 27.12
N VAL A 476 38.73 -29.82 27.15
CA VAL A 476 39.61 -28.92 27.90
C VAL A 476 40.24 -27.89 26.92
N PRO A 477 40.26 -26.61 27.26
CA PRO A 477 40.96 -25.62 26.42
C PRO A 477 42.41 -25.97 26.18
N ALA A 478 42.81 -26.03 24.89
CA ALA A 478 44.16 -26.45 24.51
C ALA A 478 45.27 -25.62 25.18
N GLN A 479 45.01 -24.33 25.43
CA GLN A 479 45.94 -23.41 26.13
C GLN A 479 46.20 -23.82 27.56
N VAL A 480 45.23 -24.39 28.27
CA VAL A 480 45.37 -24.88 29.65
C VAL A 480 46.25 -26.10 29.67
N VAL A 481 46.02 -27.05 28.76
CA VAL A 481 46.80 -28.26 28.62
C VAL A 481 48.27 -27.96 28.29
N ALA A 482 48.51 -27.14 27.28
CA ALA A 482 49.84 -26.70 26.85
C ALA A 482 50.62 -26.01 27.96
N ARG A 483 49.96 -25.17 28.77
CA ARG A 483 50.57 -24.46 29.91
C ARG A 483 50.93 -25.37 31.04
N LEU A 484 50.15 -26.39 31.30
CA LEU A 484 50.46 -27.41 32.35
C LEU A 484 51.61 -28.32 31.91
N GLU A 485 51.62 -28.79 30.67
CA GLU A 485 52.68 -29.63 30.10
C GLU A 485 54.03 -28.86 30.02
N ALA A 486 54.01 -27.61 29.64
CA ALA A 486 55.23 -26.76 29.61
C ALA A 486 55.85 -26.52 31.00
N ARG A 487 55.07 -26.64 32.07
CA ARG A 487 55.53 -26.49 33.45
C ARG A 487 55.90 -27.82 34.15
N GLY A 488 55.56 -28.94 33.56
CA GLY A 488 55.85 -30.28 34.08
C GLY A 488 57.18 -30.91 33.55
N GLY A 489 57.80 -30.30 32.53
CA GLY A 489 59.04 -30.79 31.88
C GLY A 489 60.32 -30.11 32.38
N GLY A 490 60.37 -29.48 33.57
CA GLY A 490 61.54 -28.89 34.18
C GLY A 490 61.88 -29.43 35.54
#